data_4368164634771af931f756f4563233b9
#
_entry.id   4368164634771af931f756f4563233b9
#
_cell.length_a   1.000
_cell.length_b   1.000
_cell.length_c   1.000
_cell.angle_alpha   90.00
_cell.angle_beta   90.00
_cell.angle_gamma   90.00
#
_symmetry.space_group_name_H-M   'P 1'
#
loop_
_entity.id
_entity.type
_entity.pdbx_description
1 polymer ?
#
loop_
_entity_poly.entity_id
_entity_poly.type
_entity_poly.pdbx_seq_one_letter_code
_entity_poly.pdbx_strand_id
1 'polypeptide(L)'
;MTHSKNTNPNEALEAGFRASDHARKSNDVYSAPGSVSNPKRAPVGRPPKPKPAKDTRQIGKEKATLVMLVRNSELKDALGSMKQIEDRFNRHYQYPWTFLNDESFTEEFRSHTTRMASGTTQYGLIPKEQWSMPDWISEDKFQEVISRMSQDGVIYGGSRTYRHMCRYNSGFFFRDKLLAKYDWYWRVEPSIGFYCDMTYDPFTFMRENKKRYSFVIALPEYLPTVETLWKTTQEFAKLHPEHIARNNSLGFIATDPDKG
;
A
#
# COMPACT_ATOMS: atom_id res chain seq x y z
N MET A 1 44.69 -3.27 -20.78
CA MET A 1 43.71 -2.16 -20.81
C MET A 1 42.33 -2.77 -20.68
N THR A 2 41.82 -2.88 -19.46
CA THR A 2 40.52 -3.48 -19.15
C THR A 2 39.54 -2.34 -18.83
N HIS A 3 38.55 -2.14 -19.71
CA HIS A 3 37.48 -1.16 -19.50
C HIS A 3 36.53 -1.68 -18.41
N SER A 4 36.59 -1.04 -17.27
CA SER A 4 35.56 -1.16 -16.23
C SER A 4 34.28 -0.47 -16.72
N LYS A 5 33.19 -1.23 -16.92
CA LYS A 5 31.87 -0.67 -17.19
C LYS A 5 31.34 -0.11 -15.87
N ASN A 6 31.29 1.21 -15.82
CA ASN A 6 30.66 1.97 -14.76
C ASN A 6 29.13 1.84 -14.93
N THR A 7 28.50 0.91 -14.23
CA THR A 7 27.03 0.79 -14.21
C THR A 7 26.47 1.87 -13.29
N ASN A 8 25.63 2.70 -13.85
CA ASN A 8 24.95 3.79 -13.17
C ASN A 8 24.04 3.22 -12.04
N PRO A 9 24.19 3.66 -10.78
CA PRO A 9 23.37 3.19 -9.68
C PRO A 9 21.86 3.41 -9.86
N ASN A 10 21.45 4.32 -10.75
CA ASN A 10 20.06 4.60 -11.05
C ASN A 10 19.38 3.53 -11.95
N GLU A 11 20.12 2.78 -12.74
CA GLU A 11 19.55 1.69 -13.55
C GLU A 11 19.13 0.48 -12.71
N ALA A 12 19.77 0.25 -11.58
CA ALA A 12 19.38 -0.80 -10.63
C ALA A 12 18.10 -0.43 -9.86
N LEU A 13 17.82 0.88 -9.69
CA LEU A 13 16.61 1.38 -9.05
C LEU A 13 15.37 1.29 -9.95
N GLU A 14 15.53 1.44 -11.26
CA GLU A 14 14.43 1.29 -12.23
C GLU A 14 13.96 -0.17 -12.39
N ALA A 15 14.85 -1.13 -12.24
CA ALA A 15 14.50 -2.55 -12.28
C ALA A 15 13.69 -3.01 -11.06
N GLY A 16 13.82 -2.33 -9.91
CA GLY A 16 13.21 -2.74 -8.64
C GLY A 16 11.73 -2.39 -8.50
N PHE A 17 11.18 -1.46 -9.29
CA PHE A 17 9.79 -1.03 -9.17
C PHE A 17 8.82 -1.68 -10.19
N ARG A 18 9.30 -2.52 -11.09
CA ARG A 18 8.45 -3.32 -11.99
C ARG A 18 7.97 -4.60 -11.31
N ALA A 19 7.24 -4.47 -10.22
CA ALA A 19 6.63 -5.61 -9.53
C ALA A 19 5.63 -6.40 -10.40
N SER A 20 5.13 -5.83 -11.50
CA SER A 20 4.19 -6.49 -12.40
C SER A 20 4.81 -7.54 -13.31
N ASP A 21 6.11 -7.44 -13.65
CA ASP A 21 6.75 -8.39 -14.56
C ASP A 21 7.33 -9.62 -13.85
N HIS A 22 7.61 -9.53 -12.56
CA HIS A 22 8.12 -10.68 -11.79
C HIS A 22 7.03 -11.63 -11.31
N ALA A 23 5.79 -11.16 -11.11
CA ALA A 23 4.67 -12.02 -10.77
C ALA A 23 4.29 -13.01 -11.90
N ARG A 24 4.72 -12.77 -13.14
CA ARG A 24 4.49 -13.68 -14.28
C ARG A 24 5.56 -14.76 -14.47
N LYS A 25 6.71 -14.64 -13.83
CA LYS A 25 7.83 -15.61 -14.00
C LYS A 25 8.08 -16.53 -12.82
N SER A 26 7.36 -16.38 -11.71
CA SER A 26 7.56 -17.20 -10.49
C SER A 26 6.57 -18.35 -10.32
N ASN A 27 5.84 -18.77 -11.36
CA ASN A 27 4.89 -19.88 -11.27
C ASN A 27 5.56 -21.27 -11.19
N ASP A 28 6.88 -21.37 -11.20
CA ASP A 28 7.56 -22.67 -11.27
C ASP A 28 8.26 -23.14 -9.98
N VAL A 29 8.08 -22.47 -8.83
CA VAL A 29 8.83 -22.82 -7.59
C VAL A 29 7.95 -23.19 -6.40
N TYR A 30 6.63 -23.25 -6.52
CA TYR A 30 5.80 -23.75 -5.43
C TYR A 30 5.22 -25.15 -5.75
N SER A 31 6.04 -26.18 -5.55
CA SER A 31 5.51 -27.56 -5.34
C SER A 31 4.94 -27.62 -3.93
N ALA A 32 3.63 -27.74 -3.83
CA ALA A 32 2.93 -27.85 -2.56
C ALA A 32 3.36 -29.11 -1.80
N PRO A 33 3.66 -29.04 -0.50
CA PRO A 33 3.73 -30.23 0.36
C PRO A 33 2.33 -30.83 0.51
N GLY A 34 2.28 -32.17 0.57
CA GLY A 34 1.14 -33.05 0.49
C GLY A 34 -0.13 -32.61 1.21
N SER A 35 -1.23 -32.97 0.60
CA SER A 35 -2.60 -32.76 1.04
C SER A 35 -2.85 -33.21 2.47
N VAL A 36 -2.96 -32.23 3.38
CA VAL A 36 -3.58 -32.43 4.69
C VAL A 36 -5.09 -32.31 4.49
N SER A 37 -5.83 -33.37 4.82
CA SER A 37 -7.28 -33.44 4.73
C SER A 37 -7.92 -32.32 5.57
N ASN A 38 -8.54 -31.38 4.88
CA ASN A 38 -9.24 -30.23 5.46
C ASN A 38 -10.49 -30.72 6.22
N PRO A 39 -10.68 -30.40 7.50
CA PRO A 39 -11.95 -30.67 8.18
C PRO A 39 -13.05 -29.87 7.47
N LYS A 40 -14.17 -30.54 7.20
CA LYS A 40 -15.34 -30.00 6.48
C LYS A 40 -15.73 -28.62 7.04
N ARG A 41 -15.35 -27.54 6.35
CA ARG A 41 -15.82 -26.20 6.60
C ARG A 41 -17.32 -26.17 6.33
N ALA A 42 -18.11 -25.74 7.31
CA ALA A 42 -19.52 -25.38 7.08
C ALA A 42 -19.59 -24.35 5.93
N PRO A 43 -20.56 -24.43 5.04
CA PRO A 43 -20.67 -23.49 3.93
C PRO A 43 -20.84 -22.08 4.50
N VAL A 44 -19.83 -21.24 4.31
CA VAL A 44 -19.93 -19.82 4.58
C VAL A 44 -20.96 -19.29 3.60
N GLY A 45 -22.12 -18.89 4.11
CA GLY A 45 -23.17 -18.30 3.32
C GLY A 45 -22.60 -17.16 2.48
N ARG A 46 -22.91 -17.14 1.18
CA ARG A 46 -22.51 -16.06 0.29
C ARG A 46 -22.91 -14.74 0.95
N PRO A 47 -22.02 -13.75 1.08
CA PRO A 47 -22.41 -12.45 1.62
C PRO A 47 -23.60 -11.93 0.81
N PRO A 48 -24.59 -11.30 1.44
CA PRO A 48 -25.75 -10.78 0.75
C PRO A 48 -25.25 -9.83 -0.36
N LYS A 49 -25.79 -10.00 -1.57
CA LYS A 49 -25.49 -9.07 -2.66
C LYS A 49 -25.76 -7.64 -2.16
N PRO A 50 -24.85 -6.70 -2.36
CA PRO A 50 -25.12 -5.30 -2.05
C PRO A 50 -26.42 -4.89 -2.72
N LYS A 51 -27.33 -4.26 -1.97
CA LYS A 51 -28.51 -3.66 -2.57
C LYS A 51 -28.03 -2.69 -3.66
N PRO A 52 -28.61 -2.70 -4.87
CA PRO A 52 -28.22 -1.75 -5.89
C PRO A 52 -28.29 -0.34 -5.28
N ALA A 53 -27.17 0.37 -5.31
CA ALA A 53 -27.10 1.73 -4.84
C ALA A 53 -28.13 2.52 -5.67
N LYS A 54 -29.02 3.24 -4.99
CA LYS A 54 -29.85 4.25 -5.67
C LYS A 54 -28.90 5.16 -6.42
N ASP A 55 -29.15 5.38 -7.69
CA ASP A 55 -28.39 6.30 -8.57
C ASP A 55 -28.36 7.71 -7.91
N THR A 56 -27.40 7.90 -7.05
CA THR A 56 -27.14 9.16 -6.38
C THR A 56 -25.83 9.66 -6.93
N ARG A 57 -25.88 10.28 -8.12
CA ARG A 57 -24.83 11.17 -8.61
C ARG A 57 -24.69 12.35 -7.65
N GLN A 58 -24.12 12.10 -6.51
CA GLN A 58 -23.79 13.14 -5.54
C GLN A 58 -22.27 13.21 -5.40
N ILE A 59 -21.74 14.36 -5.74
CA ILE A 59 -20.41 14.84 -5.40
C ILE A 59 -20.05 14.36 -3.98
N GLY A 60 -18.90 13.75 -3.83
CA GLY A 60 -18.39 13.03 -2.66
C GLY A 60 -19.03 13.40 -1.32
N LYS A 61 -19.81 12.50 -0.79
CA LYS A 61 -20.56 12.70 0.48
C LYS A 61 -19.69 12.63 1.71
N GLU A 62 -18.56 11.92 1.62
CA GLU A 62 -17.67 11.69 2.74
C GLU A 62 -16.48 12.63 2.70
N LYS A 63 -15.96 12.98 3.86
CA LYS A 63 -14.67 13.69 3.95
C LYS A 63 -13.54 12.71 3.66
N ALA A 64 -13.31 12.44 2.39
CA ALA A 64 -12.39 11.42 1.93
C ALA A 64 -11.45 11.94 0.84
N THR A 65 -10.34 11.27 0.65
CA THR A 65 -9.36 11.53 -0.42
C THR A 65 -8.75 10.24 -0.93
N LEU A 66 -8.40 10.23 -2.22
CA LEU A 66 -7.52 9.24 -2.81
C LEU A 66 -6.08 9.67 -2.57
N VAL A 67 -5.23 8.80 -2.02
CA VAL A 67 -3.85 9.13 -1.64
C VAL A 67 -2.90 8.31 -2.48
N MET A 68 -1.91 8.96 -3.08
CA MET A 68 -0.83 8.29 -3.81
C MET A 68 0.53 8.81 -3.32
N LEU A 69 1.35 7.91 -2.80
CA LEU A 69 2.75 8.16 -2.52
C LEU A 69 3.54 7.79 -3.79
N VAL A 70 4.15 8.77 -4.44
CA VAL A 70 4.65 8.60 -5.81
C VAL A 70 5.76 9.59 -6.14
N ARG A 71 6.76 9.16 -6.88
CA ARG A 71 7.86 10.01 -7.36
C ARG A 71 7.52 10.65 -8.71
N ASN A 72 8.20 11.75 -9.03
CA ASN A 72 8.05 12.41 -10.32
C ASN A 72 8.35 11.46 -11.51
N SER A 73 9.32 10.57 -11.36
CA SER A 73 9.70 9.57 -12.37
C SER A 73 8.62 8.52 -12.66
N GLU A 74 7.65 8.36 -11.76
CA GLU A 74 6.56 7.39 -11.87
C GLU A 74 5.28 7.99 -12.46
N LEU A 75 5.36 9.18 -13.10
CA LEU A 75 4.20 9.87 -13.65
C LEU A 75 3.35 8.98 -14.57
N LYS A 76 3.98 8.23 -15.46
CA LYS A 76 3.28 7.35 -16.41
C LYS A 76 2.46 6.29 -15.70
N ASP A 77 3.03 5.66 -14.68
CA ASP A 77 2.38 4.60 -13.90
C ASP A 77 1.27 5.17 -13.02
N ALA A 78 1.51 6.35 -12.42
CA ALA A 78 0.49 7.10 -11.70
C ALA A 78 -0.72 7.43 -12.58
N LEU A 79 -0.51 7.97 -13.77
CA LEU A 79 -1.58 8.29 -14.72
C LEU A 79 -2.33 7.02 -15.17
N GLY A 80 -1.64 5.89 -15.33
CA GLY A 80 -2.25 4.60 -15.63
C GLY A 80 -3.24 4.14 -14.56
N SER A 81 -2.83 4.21 -13.28
CA SER A 81 -3.69 3.90 -12.14
C SER A 81 -4.83 4.90 -11.97
N MET A 82 -4.51 6.21 -12.08
CA MET A 82 -5.53 7.27 -12.02
C MET A 82 -6.61 7.06 -13.07
N LYS A 83 -6.21 6.82 -14.33
CA LYS A 83 -7.19 6.62 -15.41
C LYS A 83 -8.18 5.52 -15.07
N GLN A 84 -7.71 4.40 -14.55
CA GLN A 84 -8.58 3.28 -14.24
C GLN A 84 -9.55 3.58 -13.09
N ILE A 85 -9.07 4.20 -12.02
CA ILE A 85 -9.94 4.53 -10.89
C ILE A 85 -10.89 5.69 -11.23
N GLU A 86 -10.46 6.64 -12.03
CA GLU A 86 -11.33 7.71 -12.55
C GLU A 86 -12.43 7.12 -13.42
N ASP A 87 -12.10 6.27 -14.40
CA ASP A 87 -13.06 5.67 -15.32
C ASP A 87 -14.09 4.79 -14.61
N ARG A 88 -13.69 4.06 -13.57
CA ARG A 88 -14.52 3.04 -12.91
C ARG A 88 -15.21 3.50 -11.63
N PHE A 89 -14.74 4.60 -11.06
CA PHE A 89 -15.24 5.07 -9.77
C PHE A 89 -15.29 6.60 -9.70
N ASN A 90 -14.10 7.26 -9.68
CA ASN A 90 -14.00 8.62 -9.15
C ASN A 90 -14.65 9.70 -10.02
N ARG A 91 -14.79 9.51 -11.34
CA ARG A 91 -15.54 10.43 -12.19
C ARG A 91 -16.99 10.67 -11.74
N HIS A 92 -17.56 9.71 -10.99
CA HIS A 92 -18.93 9.80 -10.48
C HIS A 92 -19.02 10.45 -9.10
N TYR A 93 -17.92 10.37 -8.31
CA TYR A 93 -17.88 10.83 -6.92
C TYR A 93 -17.02 12.06 -6.72
N GLN A 94 -16.03 12.30 -7.60
CA GLN A 94 -15.15 13.47 -7.61
C GLN A 94 -14.39 13.69 -6.30
N TYR A 95 -13.97 12.61 -5.66
CA TYR A 95 -13.09 12.71 -4.50
C TYR A 95 -11.75 13.33 -4.88
N PRO A 96 -11.19 14.18 -4.02
CA PRO A 96 -9.89 14.79 -4.26
C PRO A 96 -8.76 13.76 -4.26
N TRP A 97 -7.69 14.10 -4.97
CA TRP A 97 -6.43 13.39 -4.95
C TRP A 97 -5.40 14.11 -4.08
N THR A 98 -4.70 13.35 -3.25
CA THR A 98 -3.56 13.81 -2.47
C THR A 98 -2.32 13.04 -2.90
N PHE A 99 -1.37 13.74 -3.52
CA PHE A 99 -0.09 13.17 -3.91
C PHE A 99 0.97 13.54 -2.88
N LEU A 100 1.78 12.57 -2.46
CA LEU A 100 2.85 12.74 -1.48
C LEU A 100 4.17 12.28 -2.09
N ASN A 101 5.24 13.04 -1.86
CA ASN A 101 6.59 12.72 -2.33
C ASN A 101 7.63 13.35 -1.38
N ASP A 102 8.80 12.78 -1.30
CA ASP A 102 9.96 13.34 -0.57
C ASP A 102 10.70 14.43 -1.36
N GLU A 103 10.31 14.66 -2.61
CA GLU A 103 10.76 15.75 -3.45
C GLU A 103 9.57 16.59 -3.95
N SER A 104 9.84 17.86 -4.28
CA SER A 104 8.81 18.71 -4.87
C SER A 104 8.31 18.13 -6.19
N PHE A 105 6.99 18.12 -6.37
CA PHE A 105 6.39 17.70 -7.63
C PHE A 105 6.70 18.69 -8.74
N THR A 106 7.11 18.15 -9.91
CA THR A 106 7.34 18.95 -11.11
C THR A 106 6.04 19.54 -11.66
N GLU A 107 6.15 20.61 -12.43
CA GLU A 107 4.99 21.20 -13.10
C GLU A 107 4.35 20.22 -14.09
N GLU A 108 5.15 19.41 -14.76
CA GLU A 108 4.68 18.34 -15.64
C GLU A 108 3.79 17.34 -14.85
N PHE A 109 4.28 16.85 -13.71
CA PHE A 109 3.51 15.94 -12.86
C PHE A 109 2.18 16.56 -12.43
N ARG A 110 2.22 17.79 -11.90
CA ARG A 110 1.04 18.54 -11.46
C ARG A 110 0.04 18.74 -12.59
N SER A 111 0.51 19.20 -13.75
CA SER A 111 -0.34 19.51 -14.91
C SER A 111 -1.07 18.25 -15.41
N HIS A 112 -0.35 17.13 -15.56
CA HIS A 112 -0.91 15.89 -16.07
C HIS A 112 -1.91 15.26 -15.08
N THR A 113 -1.56 15.17 -13.80
CA THR A 113 -2.45 14.58 -12.78
C THR A 113 -3.67 15.44 -12.51
N THR A 114 -3.54 16.78 -12.52
CA THR A 114 -4.70 17.69 -12.36
C THR A 114 -5.66 17.57 -13.53
N ARG A 115 -5.17 17.39 -14.75
CA ARG A 115 -6.04 17.19 -15.94
C ARG A 115 -6.72 15.83 -15.94
N MET A 116 -6.11 14.82 -15.34
CA MET A 116 -6.67 13.47 -15.26
C MET A 116 -7.75 13.36 -14.18
N ALA A 117 -7.59 14.08 -13.08
CA ALA A 117 -8.49 14.00 -11.92
C ALA A 117 -9.86 14.65 -12.20
N SER A 118 -10.93 13.98 -11.80
CA SER A 118 -12.28 14.56 -11.81
C SER A 118 -12.55 15.45 -10.58
N GLY A 119 -11.84 15.20 -9.47
CA GLY A 119 -11.83 16.04 -8.27
C GLY A 119 -10.63 16.98 -8.20
N THR A 120 -10.50 17.70 -7.10
CA THR A 120 -9.33 18.58 -6.86
C THR A 120 -8.07 17.77 -6.59
N THR A 121 -6.91 18.35 -6.89
CA THR A 121 -5.60 17.74 -6.60
C THR A 121 -4.83 18.57 -5.59
N GLN A 122 -4.10 17.93 -4.71
CA GLN A 122 -3.19 18.54 -3.75
C GLN A 122 -1.88 17.76 -3.68
N TYR A 123 -0.79 18.48 -3.39
CA TYR A 123 0.57 17.95 -3.50
C TYR A 123 1.34 18.26 -2.24
N GLY A 124 1.78 17.22 -1.53
CA GLY A 124 2.55 17.32 -0.30
C GLY A 124 4.02 16.99 -0.51
N LEU A 125 4.88 17.79 0.08
CA LEU A 125 6.28 17.49 0.25
C LEU A 125 6.47 16.88 1.65
N ILE A 126 6.96 15.64 1.68
CA ILE A 126 7.23 14.93 2.91
C ILE A 126 8.44 15.57 3.61
N PRO A 127 8.32 15.94 4.89
CA PRO A 127 9.45 16.49 5.63
C PRO A 127 10.62 15.48 5.70
N LYS A 128 11.84 15.99 5.56
CA LYS A 128 13.05 15.16 5.56
C LYS A 128 13.16 14.28 6.81
N GLU A 129 12.73 14.76 7.96
CA GLU A 129 12.76 14.05 9.25
C GLU A 129 11.85 12.81 9.24
N GLN A 130 10.82 12.82 8.38
CA GLN A 130 9.89 11.71 8.22
C GLN A 130 10.33 10.73 7.12
N TRP A 131 11.26 11.15 6.26
CA TRP A 131 11.83 10.37 5.15
C TRP A 131 13.33 10.15 5.33
N SER A 132 13.75 9.86 6.53
CA SER A 132 15.14 9.62 6.89
C SER A 132 15.27 8.45 7.85
N MET A 133 16.50 8.01 8.05
CA MET A 133 16.82 7.10 9.13
C MET A 133 16.76 7.86 10.46
N PRO A 134 16.18 7.28 11.53
CA PRO A 134 16.21 7.89 12.87
C PRO A 134 17.65 8.06 13.38
N ASP A 135 17.92 9.17 14.08
CA ASP A 135 19.26 9.51 14.56
C ASP A 135 19.85 8.49 15.55
N TRP A 136 19.00 7.69 16.20
CA TRP A 136 19.43 6.65 17.13
C TRP A 136 19.88 5.34 16.42
N ILE A 137 19.75 5.25 15.10
CA ILE A 137 20.25 4.12 14.29
C ILE A 137 21.60 4.52 13.69
N SER A 138 22.64 3.70 13.96
CA SER A 138 23.97 3.89 13.36
C SER A 138 23.91 3.62 11.84
N GLU A 139 24.52 4.51 11.06
CA GLU A 139 24.65 4.36 9.61
C GLU A 139 25.39 3.08 9.22
N ASP A 140 26.50 2.76 9.93
CA ASP A 140 27.28 1.56 9.65
C ASP A 140 26.47 0.29 9.85
N LYS A 141 25.73 0.22 10.98
CA LYS A 141 24.84 -0.90 11.26
C LYS A 141 23.70 -1.01 10.24
N PHE A 142 23.17 0.12 9.79
CA PHE A 142 22.15 0.14 8.75
C PHE A 142 22.70 -0.40 7.43
N GLN A 143 23.90 0.03 7.01
CA GLN A 143 24.54 -0.44 5.78
C GLN A 143 24.86 -1.94 5.84
N GLU A 144 25.35 -2.43 6.98
CA GLU A 144 25.58 -3.86 7.19
C GLU A 144 24.29 -4.67 6.97
N VAL A 145 23.18 -4.24 7.59
CA VAL A 145 21.90 -4.95 7.51
C VAL A 145 21.35 -4.95 6.09
N ILE A 146 21.29 -3.81 5.40
CA ILE A 146 20.75 -3.76 4.03
C ILE A 146 21.65 -4.52 3.05
N SER A 147 22.96 -4.52 3.24
CA SER A 147 23.90 -5.31 2.42
C SER A 147 23.67 -6.81 2.61
N ARG A 148 23.51 -7.28 3.84
CA ARG A 148 23.18 -8.66 4.15
C ARG A 148 21.86 -9.07 3.55
N MET A 149 20.80 -8.29 3.74
CA MET A 149 19.47 -8.59 3.19
C MET A 149 19.48 -8.62 1.65
N SER A 150 20.32 -7.80 1.01
CA SER A 150 20.50 -7.83 -0.44
C SER A 150 21.21 -9.11 -0.89
N GLN A 151 22.25 -9.54 -0.18
CA GLN A 151 22.98 -10.79 -0.45
C GLN A 151 22.09 -12.01 -0.24
N ASP A 152 21.23 -11.98 0.76
CA ASP A 152 20.26 -13.05 1.05
C ASP A 152 19.07 -13.08 0.07
N GLY A 153 19.09 -12.21 -0.96
CA GLY A 153 18.04 -12.15 -1.99
C GLY A 153 16.68 -11.64 -1.51
N VAL A 154 16.66 -10.94 -0.36
CA VAL A 154 15.43 -10.33 0.15
C VAL A 154 14.96 -9.23 -0.79
N ILE A 155 13.70 -9.30 -1.22
CA ILE A 155 13.09 -8.31 -2.12
C ILE A 155 13.19 -6.93 -1.47
N TYR A 156 13.76 -5.95 -2.19
CA TYR A 156 14.06 -4.60 -1.70
C TYR A 156 14.99 -4.56 -0.47
N GLY A 157 15.65 -5.66 -0.12
CA GLY A 157 16.53 -5.76 1.05
C GLY A 157 17.60 -4.67 1.09
N GLY A 158 18.26 -4.39 -0.05
CA GLY A 158 19.27 -3.35 -0.20
C GLY A 158 18.74 -1.93 -0.41
N SER A 159 17.42 -1.72 -0.49
CA SER A 159 16.85 -0.41 -0.83
C SER A 159 16.63 0.47 0.41
N ARG A 160 17.41 1.53 0.55
CA ARG A 160 17.25 2.57 1.58
C ARG A 160 15.90 3.28 1.43
N THR A 161 15.57 3.69 0.22
CA THR A 161 14.32 4.42 -0.08
C THR A 161 13.10 3.59 0.28
N TYR A 162 13.12 2.29 0.03
CA TYR A 162 12.04 1.39 0.44
C TYR A 162 11.86 1.38 1.97
N ARG A 163 12.96 1.38 2.75
CA ARG A 163 12.90 1.46 4.23
C ARG A 163 12.29 2.78 4.69
N HIS A 164 12.67 3.90 4.06
CA HIS A 164 12.08 5.20 4.37
C HIS A 164 10.58 5.22 4.05
N MET A 165 10.17 4.65 2.91
CA MET A 165 8.77 4.50 2.54
C MET A 165 7.99 3.66 3.58
N CYS A 166 8.52 2.51 3.99
CA CYS A 166 7.88 1.67 5.02
C CYS A 166 7.73 2.43 6.34
N ARG A 167 8.78 3.15 6.77
CA ARG A 167 8.75 3.97 7.99
C ARG A 167 7.71 5.08 7.88
N TYR A 168 7.67 5.79 6.76
CA TYR A 168 6.69 6.85 6.53
C TYR A 168 5.26 6.32 6.57
N ASN A 169 4.98 5.25 5.85
CA ASN A 169 3.66 4.62 5.82
C ASN A 169 3.22 4.07 7.19
N SER A 170 4.16 3.59 8.00
CA SER A 170 3.85 3.02 9.32
C SER A 170 3.50 4.07 10.36
N GLY A 171 4.08 5.29 10.29
CA GLY A 171 4.01 6.21 11.42
C GLY A 171 3.65 7.66 11.11
N PHE A 172 3.72 8.10 9.86
CA PHE A 172 3.68 9.53 9.56
C PHE A 172 2.59 9.94 8.57
N PHE A 173 2.34 9.19 7.50
CA PHE A 173 1.52 9.66 6.38
C PHE A 173 0.12 10.10 6.82
N PHE A 174 -0.54 9.37 7.71
CA PHE A 174 -1.88 9.69 8.18
C PHE A 174 -1.96 10.95 9.06
N ARG A 175 -0.79 11.46 9.50
CA ARG A 175 -0.65 12.73 10.23
C ARG A 175 -0.27 13.90 9.33
N ASP A 176 -0.12 13.66 8.02
CA ASP A 176 0.17 14.73 7.07
C ASP A 176 -0.91 15.80 7.10
N LYS A 177 -0.50 17.07 7.03
CA LYS A 177 -1.41 18.23 7.11
C LYS A 177 -2.49 18.22 6.02
N LEU A 178 -2.16 17.67 4.85
CA LEU A 178 -3.11 17.55 3.75
C LEU A 178 -4.15 16.46 4.01
N LEU A 179 -3.83 15.46 4.84
CA LEU A 179 -4.73 14.36 5.19
C LEU A 179 -5.55 14.65 6.46
N ALA A 180 -5.07 15.49 7.35
CA ALA A 180 -5.70 15.77 8.65
C ALA A 180 -7.15 16.30 8.57
N LYS A 181 -7.55 16.86 7.43
CA LYS A 181 -8.91 17.35 7.19
C LYS A 181 -9.91 16.29 6.73
N TYR A 182 -9.43 15.08 6.41
CA TYR A 182 -10.27 13.98 5.93
C TYR A 182 -10.50 12.94 7.03
N ASP A 183 -11.68 12.34 7.03
CA ASP A 183 -12.04 11.24 7.93
C ASP A 183 -11.64 9.88 7.32
N TRP A 184 -11.47 9.85 5.98
CA TRP A 184 -11.17 8.65 5.21
C TRP A 184 -10.10 8.92 4.16
N TYR A 185 -9.32 7.90 3.87
CA TYR A 185 -8.44 7.88 2.70
C TYR A 185 -8.47 6.52 2.02
N TRP A 186 -8.23 6.50 0.74
CA TRP A 186 -7.98 5.30 -0.04
C TRP A 186 -6.60 5.40 -0.67
N ARG A 187 -5.71 4.52 -0.24
CA ARG A 187 -4.36 4.45 -0.80
C ARG A 187 -4.38 3.76 -2.15
N VAL A 188 -3.94 4.48 -3.17
CA VAL A 188 -3.83 4.03 -4.56
C VAL A 188 -2.35 4.02 -4.92
N GLU A 189 -1.83 2.88 -5.36
CA GLU A 189 -0.44 2.76 -5.76
C GLU A 189 -0.29 3.01 -7.28
N PRO A 190 0.89 3.45 -7.77
CA PRO A 190 1.22 3.39 -9.19
C PRO A 190 1.16 1.95 -9.73
N SER A 191 0.92 1.81 -11.04
CA SER A 191 0.89 0.50 -11.75
C SER A 191 -0.14 -0.50 -11.26
N ILE A 192 -1.21 -0.06 -10.58
CA ILE A 192 -2.33 -0.96 -10.20
C ILE A 192 -3.44 -0.95 -11.24
N GLY A 193 -4.21 -2.07 -11.28
CA GLY A 193 -5.33 -2.25 -12.19
C GLY A 193 -6.66 -2.39 -11.46
N PHE A 194 -7.71 -1.77 -12.03
CA PHE A 194 -9.10 -1.95 -11.63
C PHE A 194 -9.84 -2.69 -12.74
N TYR A 195 -10.35 -3.88 -12.45
CA TYR A 195 -10.92 -4.78 -13.47
C TYR A 195 -12.44 -4.73 -13.57
N CYS A 196 -13.12 -4.04 -12.65
CA CYS A 196 -14.56 -3.90 -12.65
C CYS A 196 -15.00 -2.49 -12.25
N ASP A 197 -16.17 -2.08 -12.70
CA ASP A 197 -16.78 -0.83 -12.28
C ASP A 197 -17.24 -0.91 -10.83
N MET A 198 -17.03 0.17 -10.10
CA MET A 198 -17.52 0.33 -8.73
C MET A 198 -18.82 1.11 -8.75
N THR A 199 -19.92 0.41 -8.51
CA THR A 199 -21.28 0.96 -8.58
C THR A 199 -21.76 1.54 -7.24
N TYR A 200 -20.90 1.59 -6.25
CA TYR A 200 -21.17 2.13 -4.91
C TYR A 200 -19.98 2.92 -4.40
N ASP A 201 -20.23 3.82 -3.46
CA ASP A 201 -19.21 4.58 -2.77
C ASP A 201 -18.63 3.75 -1.61
N PRO A 202 -17.35 3.31 -1.67
CA PRO A 202 -16.74 2.53 -0.61
C PRO A 202 -16.60 3.30 0.71
N PHE A 203 -16.45 4.61 0.69
CA PHE A 203 -16.37 5.41 1.92
C PHE A 203 -17.72 5.47 2.64
N THR A 204 -18.80 5.70 1.88
CA THR A 204 -20.16 5.62 2.42
C THR A 204 -20.47 4.22 2.95
N PHE A 205 -20.07 3.17 2.20
CA PHE A 205 -20.24 1.79 2.65
C PHE A 205 -19.52 1.52 3.98
N MET A 206 -18.27 1.97 4.11
CA MET A 206 -17.47 1.83 5.33
C MET A 206 -18.15 2.51 6.52
N ARG A 207 -18.60 3.74 6.36
CA ARG A 207 -19.30 4.51 7.40
C ARG A 207 -20.60 3.83 7.82
N GLU A 208 -21.45 3.47 6.87
CA GLU A 208 -22.77 2.88 7.16
C GLU A 208 -22.67 1.52 7.84
N ASN A 209 -21.65 0.74 7.48
CA ASN A 209 -21.38 -0.57 8.07
C ASN A 209 -20.42 -0.50 9.28
N LYS A 210 -20.10 0.70 9.77
CA LYS A 210 -19.20 0.93 10.93
C LYS A 210 -17.84 0.23 10.79
N LYS A 211 -17.35 0.15 9.55
CA LYS A 211 -16.01 -0.40 9.26
C LYS A 211 -14.95 0.70 9.46
N ARG A 212 -13.77 0.31 9.90
CA ARG A 212 -12.64 1.22 10.14
C ARG A 212 -11.53 1.05 9.11
N TYR A 213 -11.37 -0.16 8.62
CA TYR A 213 -10.31 -0.56 7.72
C TYR A 213 -10.81 -1.58 6.71
N SER A 214 -10.35 -1.50 5.48
CA SER A 214 -10.56 -2.50 4.44
C SER A 214 -9.30 -2.65 3.59
N PHE A 215 -9.14 -3.80 2.97
CA PHE A 215 -8.02 -4.13 2.10
C PHE A 215 -8.50 -5.04 0.96
N VAL A 216 -7.74 -5.10 -0.12
CA VAL A 216 -8.13 -5.88 -1.31
C VAL A 216 -7.61 -7.31 -1.28
N ILE A 217 -6.50 -7.57 -0.58
CA ILE A 217 -5.83 -8.87 -0.56
C ILE A 217 -5.10 -9.10 0.77
N ALA A 218 -5.02 -10.33 1.21
CA ALA A 218 -4.11 -10.81 2.25
C ALA A 218 -3.24 -11.90 1.65
N LEU A 219 -1.94 -11.77 1.83
CA LEU A 219 -0.93 -12.71 1.33
C LEU A 219 0.00 -13.10 2.48
N PRO A 220 0.55 -14.34 2.48
CA PRO A 220 1.64 -14.69 3.37
C PRO A 220 2.84 -13.75 3.16
N GLU A 221 3.40 -13.27 4.25
CA GLU A 221 4.59 -12.42 4.19
C GLU A 221 5.87 -13.27 4.17
N TYR A 222 6.95 -12.69 3.64
CA TYR A 222 8.26 -13.30 3.66
C TYR A 222 8.88 -13.14 5.05
N LEU A 223 8.97 -14.23 5.79
CA LEU A 223 9.31 -14.24 7.22
C LEU A 223 10.57 -13.46 7.58
N PRO A 224 11.69 -13.51 6.83
CA PRO A 224 12.89 -12.71 7.12
C PRO A 224 12.68 -11.19 7.13
N THR A 225 11.58 -10.69 6.58
CA THR A 225 11.26 -9.24 6.60
C THR A 225 10.48 -8.82 7.83
N VAL A 226 9.89 -9.76 8.56
CA VAL A 226 8.95 -9.51 9.68
C VAL A 226 9.25 -10.34 10.94
N GLU A 227 10.48 -10.80 11.13
CA GLU A 227 10.91 -11.74 12.19
C GLU A 227 10.36 -11.41 13.58
N THR A 228 10.32 -10.14 13.95
CA THR A 228 9.90 -9.69 15.28
C THR A 228 8.50 -9.06 15.30
N LEU A 229 7.93 -8.72 14.14
CA LEU A 229 6.71 -7.94 14.05
C LEU A 229 5.52 -8.66 14.69
N TRP A 230 5.33 -9.93 14.37
CA TRP A 230 4.20 -10.71 14.89
C TRP A 230 4.28 -10.90 16.40
N LYS A 231 5.46 -11.28 16.91
CA LYS A 231 5.71 -11.41 18.34
C LYS A 231 5.41 -10.11 19.09
N THR A 232 5.91 -8.99 18.59
CA THR A 232 5.66 -7.67 19.19
C THR A 232 4.18 -7.29 19.12
N THR A 233 3.50 -7.63 18.03
CA THR A 233 2.04 -7.42 17.90
C THR A 233 1.25 -8.24 18.93
N GLN A 234 1.63 -9.50 19.14
CA GLN A 234 0.98 -10.36 20.16
C GLN A 234 1.23 -9.83 21.58
N GLU A 235 2.46 -9.38 21.86
CA GLU A 235 2.79 -8.77 23.16
C GLU A 235 1.96 -7.50 23.40
N PHE A 236 1.86 -6.64 22.39
CA PHE A 236 0.99 -5.45 22.45
C PHE A 236 -0.49 -5.84 22.70
N ALA A 237 -1.01 -6.82 21.97
CA ALA A 237 -2.38 -7.29 22.12
C ALA A 237 -2.68 -7.84 23.52
N LYS A 238 -1.71 -8.49 24.18
CA LYS A 238 -1.82 -8.97 25.57
C LYS A 238 -1.85 -7.82 26.57
N LEU A 239 -1.05 -6.77 26.32
CA LEU A 239 -0.97 -5.59 27.21
C LEU A 239 -2.18 -4.65 27.01
N HIS A 240 -2.80 -4.66 25.84
CA HIS A 240 -3.87 -3.76 25.43
C HIS A 240 -5.08 -4.51 24.86
N PRO A 241 -5.73 -5.39 25.65
CA PRO A 241 -6.87 -6.18 25.18
C PRO A 241 -8.07 -5.32 24.76
N GLU A 242 -8.14 -4.08 25.24
CA GLU A 242 -9.17 -3.10 24.87
C GLU A 242 -9.14 -2.73 23.37
N HIS A 243 -8.02 -2.93 22.70
CA HIS A 243 -7.88 -2.71 21.27
C HIS A 243 -8.27 -3.91 20.41
N ILE A 244 -8.52 -5.07 21.04
CA ILE A 244 -8.85 -6.31 20.33
C ILE A 244 -10.36 -6.53 20.36
N ALA A 245 -11.02 -6.35 19.21
CA ALA A 245 -12.45 -6.62 19.10
C ALA A 245 -12.73 -8.12 19.30
N ARG A 246 -13.80 -8.44 20.04
CA ARG A 246 -14.24 -9.83 20.26
C ARG A 246 -14.49 -10.58 18.94
N ASN A 247 -15.13 -9.90 17.98
CA ASN A 247 -15.38 -10.42 16.65
C ASN A 247 -14.42 -9.74 15.67
N ASN A 248 -13.21 -10.25 15.58
CA ASN A 248 -12.16 -9.75 14.70
C ASN A 248 -11.85 -10.73 13.56
N SER A 249 -11.05 -10.28 12.59
CA SER A 249 -10.66 -11.07 11.42
C SER A 249 -9.28 -11.72 11.58
N LEU A 250 -8.77 -11.88 12.79
CA LEU A 250 -7.42 -12.40 13.02
C LEU A 250 -7.23 -13.78 12.39
N GLY A 251 -8.20 -14.67 12.52
CA GLY A 251 -8.15 -16.01 11.90
C GLY A 251 -8.19 -16.02 10.37
N PHE A 252 -8.43 -14.86 9.74
CA PHE A 252 -8.33 -14.69 8.30
C PHE A 252 -6.94 -14.16 7.87
N ILE A 253 -6.34 -13.30 8.71
CA ILE A 253 -5.05 -12.65 8.40
C ILE A 253 -3.85 -13.44 8.94
N ALA A 254 -4.00 -14.19 10.02
CA ALA A 254 -2.95 -15.02 10.61
C ALA A 254 -3.23 -16.49 10.33
N THR A 255 -2.32 -17.17 9.66
CA THR A 255 -2.46 -18.61 9.32
C THR A 255 -2.36 -19.48 10.57
N ASP A 256 -1.49 -19.10 11.49
CA ASP A 256 -1.33 -19.67 12.83
C ASP A 256 -1.21 -18.49 13.81
N PRO A 257 -2.28 -18.17 14.56
CA PRO A 257 -2.26 -17.01 15.48
C PRO A 257 -1.17 -17.08 16.55
N ASP A 258 -0.66 -18.28 16.84
CA ASP A 258 0.36 -18.49 17.87
C ASP A 258 1.78 -18.42 17.30
N LYS A 259 1.95 -18.67 16.00
CA LYS A 259 3.25 -18.70 15.34
C LYS A 259 3.49 -17.58 14.33
N GLY A 260 2.42 -16.95 13.86
CA GLY A 260 2.49 -15.89 12.86
C GLY A 260 2.44 -16.38 11.42
#